data_793acda5e92b64faa6d3c055c70118fd
#
_entry.id   793acda5e92b64faa6d3c055c70118fd
#
_cell.length_a   1.000
_cell.length_b   1.000
_cell.length_c   1.000
_cell.angle_alpha   90.00
_cell.angle_beta   90.00
_cell.angle_gamma   90.00
#
_symmetry.space_group_name_H-M   'P 1'
#
loop_
_entity.id
_entity.type
_entity.pdbx_description
1 polymer ?
#
loop_
_entity_poly.entity_id
_entity_poly.type
_entity_poly.pdbx_seq_one_letter_code
_entity_poly.pdbx_strand_id
1 'polypeptide(L)'
;MTPLKIAPLPGCTPGTAEKIDALNRKLGSFIHAPLNLKEILRMEPFAADGEVVRAVAASLDDYAILPTSPEERERQRTTGLPKDYDIVGFWYCVALLALSAEPEAVRYLLVLARMLMVEDPAELFLLRRIVRLLEGFPFPHLQELRGRIEAFYDTVTHQLEAFRWLEAAGIPWPESYEWEVI
;
A
#
# COMPACT_ATOMS: atom_id res chain seq x y z
N MET A 1 -11.35 12.45 -12.61
CA MET A 1 -10.83 11.55 -11.56
C MET A 1 -11.91 11.37 -10.50
N THR A 2 -12.38 10.13 -10.32
CA THR A 2 -13.39 9.82 -9.31
C THR A 2 -12.68 9.64 -7.96
N PRO A 3 -13.03 10.39 -6.91
CA PRO A 3 -12.38 10.26 -5.61
C PRO A 3 -12.64 8.87 -5.03
N LEU A 4 -11.64 8.32 -4.35
CA LEU A 4 -11.77 7.08 -3.59
C LEU A 4 -12.87 7.25 -2.54
N LYS A 5 -13.79 6.31 -2.49
CA LYS A 5 -14.88 6.30 -1.54
C LYS A 5 -14.85 5.05 -0.68
N ILE A 6 -14.67 5.23 0.61
CA ILE A 6 -14.76 4.14 1.59
C ILE A 6 -16.23 3.85 1.86
N ALA A 7 -16.62 2.58 1.71
CA ALA A 7 -17.96 2.12 2.00
C ALA A 7 -18.06 1.56 3.44
N PRO A 8 -19.09 1.89 4.21
CA PRO A 8 -19.31 1.27 5.49
C PRO A 8 -19.60 -0.23 5.32
N LEU A 9 -19.05 -1.05 6.22
CA LEU A 9 -19.34 -2.48 6.22
C LEU A 9 -20.78 -2.75 6.69
N PRO A 10 -21.40 -3.85 6.22
CA PRO A 10 -22.71 -4.26 6.71
C PRO A 10 -22.74 -4.41 8.23
N GLY A 11 -23.71 -3.77 8.90
CA GLY A 11 -23.87 -3.85 10.35
C GLY A 11 -22.94 -2.93 11.16
N CYS A 12 -22.19 -2.00 10.52
CA CYS A 12 -21.41 -1.01 11.25
C CYS A 12 -22.30 -0.11 12.12
N THR A 13 -21.74 0.44 13.21
CA THR A 13 -22.46 1.35 14.09
C THR A 13 -22.73 2.70 13.41
N PRO A 14 -23.80 3.45 13.79
CA PRO A 14 -24.03 4.81 13.26
C PRO A 14 -22.82 5.74 13.45
N GLY A 15 -22.13 5.65 14.59
CA GLY A 15 -20.93 6.45 14.86
C GLY A 15 -19.77 6.12 13.91
N THR A 16 -19.60 4.83 13.55
CA THR A 16 -18.62 4.42 12.53
C THR A 16 -19.00 4.94 11.16
N ALA A 17 -20.27 4.89 10.77
CA ALA A 17 -20.73 5.44 9.49
C ALA A 17 -20.43 6.95 9.37
N GLU A 18 -20.69 7.73 10.44
CA GLU A 18 -20.37 9.16 10.49
C GLU A 18 -18.85 9.42 10.34
N LYS A 19 -18.01 8.59 10.99
CA LYS A 19 -16.55 8.69 10.83
C LYS A 19 -16.10 8.36 9.41
N ILE A 20 -16.69 7.35 8.76
CA ILE A 20 -16.40 7.01 7.37
C ILE A 20 -16.81 8.16 6.45
N ASP A 21 -17.94 8.80 6.67
CA ASP A 21 -18.34 9.98 5.91
C ASP A 21 -17.37 11.16 6.12
N ALA A 22 -16.89 11.37 7.35
CA ALA A 22 -15.86 12.36 7.64
C ALA A 22 -14.54 12.04 6.95
N LEU A 23 -14.12 10.76 6.94
CA LEU A 23 -12.94 10.28 6.22
C LEU A 23 -13.08 10.53 4.72
N ASN A 24 -14.21 10.19 4.11
CA ASN A 24 -14.47 10.41 2.69
C ASN A 24 -14.36 11.90 2.30
N ARG A 25 -14.92 12.81 3.12
CA ARG A 25 -14.76 14.26 2.91
C ARG A 25 -13.29 14.68 2.98
N LYS A 26 -12.54 14.12 3.93
CA LYS A 26 -11.11 14.40 4.09
C LYS A 26 -10.29 13.87 2.91
N LEU A 27 -10.54 12.65 2.45
CA LEU A 27 -9.88 12.08 1.27
C LEU A 27 -10.11 12.96 0.02
N GLY A 28 -11.33 13.44 -0.18
CA GLY A 28 -11.63 14.38 -1.27
C GLY A 28 -10.84 15.69 -1.23
N SER A 29 -10.33 16.09 -0.06
CA SER A 29 -9.48 17.29 0.08
C SER A 29 -8.02 17.06 -0.31
N PHE A 30 -7.57 15.81 -0.46
CA PHE A 30 -6.18 15.46 -0.76
C PHE A 30 -5.85 15.34 -2.25
N ILE A 31 -6.80 15.53 -3.15
CA ILE A 31 -6.66 15.25 -4.60
C ILE A 31 -5.35 15.79 -5.22
N HIS A 32 -4.76 16.85 -4.64
CA HIS A 32 -3.49 17.41 -5.09
C HIS A 32 -2.44 17.54 -3.97
N ALA A 33 -2.70 16.96 -2.79
CA ALA A 33 -1.80 17.09 -1.65
C ALA A 33 -0.70 16.03 -1.71
N PRO A 34 0.59 16.40 -1.66
CA PRO A 34 1.66 15.43 -1.57
C PRO A 34 1.58 14.66 -0.26
N LEU A 35 1.89 13.36 -0.30
CA LEU A 35 1.97 12.51 0.88
C LEU A 35 3.00 13.07 1.87
N ASN A 36 2.55 13.52 3.04
CA ASN A 36 3.39 14.10 4.09
C ASN A 36 2.95 13.68 5.50
N LEU A 37 3.89 13.72 6.45
CA LEU A 37 3.67 13.25 7.81
C LEU A 37 2.52 13.99 8.51
N LYS A 38 2.41 15.31 8.36
CA LYS A 38 1.38 16.11 9.02
C LYS A 38 -0.03 15.65 8.64
N GLU A 39 -0.27 15.41 7.36
CA GLU A 39 -1.58 14.95 6.88
C GLU A 39 -1.83 13.48 7.23
N ILE A 40 -0.77 12.64 7.23
CA ILE A 40 -0.87 11.25 7.68
C ILE A 40 -1.31 11.21 9.16
N LEU A 41 -0.68 11.99 10.03
CA LEU A 41 -1.04 12.03 11.47
C LEU A 41 -2.47 12.52 11.73
N ARG A 42 -3.04 13.30 10.84
CA ARG A 42 -4.45 13.69 10.91
C ARG A 42 -5.41 12.52 10.62
N MET A 43 -4.91 11.38 10.20
CA MET A 43 -5.69 10.15 10.01
C MET A 43 -5.77 9.29 11.29
N GLU A 44 -4.96 9.58 12.33
CA GLU A 44 -4.96 8.81 13.59
C GLU A 44 -6.36 8.59 14.20
N PRO A 45 -7.28 9.58 14.27
CA PRO A 45 -8.59 9.36 14.83
C PRO A 45 -9.43 8.31 14.10
N PHE A 46 -9.15 8.10 12.80
CA PHE A 46 -9.78 7.07 11.97
C PHE A 46 -9.07 5.73 12.15
N ALA A 47 -7.74 5.74 12.23
CA ALA A 47 -6.92 4.55 12.43
C ALA A 47 -7.12 3.91 13.82
N ALA A 48 -7.57 4.67 14.82
CA ALA A 48 -7.90 4.20 16.16
C ALA A 48 -9.25 3.45 16.23
N ASP A 49 -10.05 3.47 15.16
CA ASP A 49 -11.35 2.81 15.09
C ASP A 49 -11.27 1.55 14.22
N GLY A 50 -11.28 0.37 14.84
CA GLY A 50 -11.13 -0.91 14.13
C GLY A 50 -12.22 -1.17 13.08
N GLU A 51 -13.44 -0.68 13.23
CA GLU A 51 -14.49 -0.82 12.22
C GLU A 51 -14.19 0.06 11.00
N VAL A 52 -13.69 1.29 11.21
CA VAL A 52 -13.23 2.17 10.12
C VAL A 52 -12.06 1.52 9.38
N VAL A 53 -11.08 0.98 10.12
CA VAL A 53 -9.90 0.32 9.54
C VAL A 53 -10.29 -0.86 8.65
N ARG A 54 -11.20 -1.72 9.13
CA ARG A 54 -11.71 -2.84 8.33
C ARG A 54 -12.45 -2.38 7.06
N ALA A 55 -13.26 -1.31 7.18
CA ALA A 55 -13.95 -0.73 6.03
C ALA A 55 -12.97 -0.16 5.01
N VAL A 56 -11.90 0.49 5.46
CA VAL A 56 -10.83 0.98 4.58
C VAL A 56 -10.14 -0.17 3.88
N ALA A 57 -9.70 -1.20 4.60
CA ALA A 57 -9.01 -2.36 4.00
C ALA A 57 -9.88 -3.05 2.94
N ALA A 58 -11.16 -3.29 3.23
CA ALA A 58 -12.11 -3.88 2.28
C ALA A 58 -12.32 -3.00 1.04
N SER A 59 -12.51 -1.68 1.24
CA SER A 59 -12.71 -0.76 0.12
C SER A 59 -11.46 -0.64 -0.76
N LEU A 60 -10.26 -0.77 -0.20
CA LEU A 60 -9.03 -0.78 -0.97
C LEU A 60 -8.87 -2.05 -1.81
N ASP A 61 -9.28 -3.21 -1.31
CA ASP A 61 -9.28 -4.45 -2.08
C ASP A 61 -10.19 -4.36 -3.33
N ASP A 62 -11.34 -3.68 -3.19
CA ASP A 62 -12.28 -3.48 -4.31
C ASP A 62 -11.80 -2.41 -5.30
N TYR A 63 -11.08 -1.42 -4.83
CA TYR A 63 -10.70 -0.22 -5.59
C TYR A 63 -9.29 -0.29 -6.18
N ALA A 64 -8.39 -1.04 -5.57
CA ALA A 64 -6.95 -0.96 -5.84
C ALA A 64 -6.58 -1.45 -7.25
N ILE A 65 -5.54 -0.82 -7.82
CA ILE A 65 -4.86 -1.31 -9.03
C ILE A 65 -4.24 -2.68 -8.78
N LEU A 66 -3.74 -2.90 -7.56
CA LEU A 66 -3.19 -4.16 -7.08
C LEU A 66 -4.01 -4.67 -5.89
N PRO A 67 -5.16 -5.31 -6.13
CA PRO A 67 -5.97 -5.85 -5.06
C PRO A 67 -5.26 -7.02 -4.36
N THR A 68 -5.43 -7.11 -3.05
CA THR A 68 -4.80 -8.16 -2.25
C THR A 68 -5.55 -9.49 -2.34
N SER A 69 -6.81 -9.49 -2.80
CA SER A 69 -7.58 -10.72 -3.03
C SER A 69 -7.32 -11.33 -4.40
N PRO A 70 -7.15 -12.67 -4.51
CA PRO A 70 -6.95 -13.34 -5.79
C PRO A 70 -8.12 -13.15 -6.77
N GLU A 71 -9.34 -13.14 -6.24
CA GLU A 71 -10.57 -12.99 -7.02
C GLU A 71 -10.64 -11.61 -7.68
N GLU A 72 -10.28 -10.57 -6.93
CA GLU A 72 -10.28 -9.20 -7.44
C GLU A 72 -9.16 -8.99 -8.47
N ARG A 73 -8.00 -9.59 -8.25
CA ARG A 73 -6.92 -9.57 -9.26
C ARG A 73 -7.35 -10.18 -10.58
N GLU A 74 -8.03 -11.32 -10.53
CA GLU A 74 -8.54 -11.96 -11.75
C GLU A 74 -9.63 -11.14 -12.42
N ARG A 75 -10.51 -10.50 -11.63
CA ARG A 75 -11.50 -9.57 -12.15
C ARG A 75 -10.84 -8.41 -12.89
N GLN A 76 -9.83 -7.78 -12.32
CA GLN A 76 -9.11 -6.66 -12.94
C GLN A 76 -8.37 -7.07 -14.21
N ARG A 77 -7.78 -8.26 -14.27
CA ARG A 77 -7.16 -8.78 -15.49
C ARG A 77 -8.17 -8.91 -16.64
N THR A 78 -9.41 -9.28 -16.33
CA THR A 78 -10.46 -9.49 -17.35
C THR A 78 -11.20 -8.21 -17.74
N THR A 79 -11.40 -7.28 -16.80
CA THR A 79 -12.19 -6.05 -17.02
C THR A 79 -11.35 -4.81 -17.29
N GLY A 80 -10.05 -4.87 -17.02
CA GLY A 80 -9.16 -3.72 -17.10
C GLY A 80 -9.25 -2.81 -15.88
N LEU A 81 -8.29 -1.89 -15.78
CA LEU A 81 -8.22 -0.91 -14.67
C LEU A 81 -9.23 0.22 -14.88
N PRO A 82 -9.80 0.79 -13.79
CA PRO A 82 -10.59 2.01 -13.86
C PRO A 82 -9.77 3.15 -14.49
N LYS A 83 -10.35 3.86 -15.47
CA LYS A 83 -9.64 4.93 -16.19
C LYS A 83 -9.33 6.17 -15.34
N ASP A 84 -10.04 6.37 -14.24
CA ASP A 84 -9.94 7.56 -13.39
C ASP A 84 -9.69 7.17 -11.93
N TYR A 85 -8.47 6.78 -11.65
CA TYR A 85 -8.04 6.27 -10.36
C TYR A 85 -7.51 7.39 -9.45
N ASP A 86 -8.00 7.43 -8.21
CA ASP A 86 -7.51 8.35 -7.17
C ASP A 86 -6.32 7.75 -6.41
N ILE A 87 -5.15 7.85 -7.01
CA ILE A 87 -3.91 7.34 -6.43
C ILE A 87 -3.53 8.05 -5.12
N VAL A 88 -3.85 9.32 -4.99
CA VAL A 88 -3.54 10.10 -3.78
C VAL A 88 -4.39 9.61 -2.61
N GLY A 89 -5.69 9.49 -2.81
CA GLY A 89 -6.60 8.94 -1.80
C GLY A 89 -6.23 7.51 -1.41
N PHE A 90 -5.85 6.67 -2.38
CA PHE A 90 -5.36 5.32 -2.13
C PHE A 90 -4.16 5.32 -1.17
N TRP A 91 -3.12 6.09 -1.45
CA TRP A 91 -1.91 6.13 -0.62
C TRP A 91 -2.14 6.74 0.76
N TYR A 92 -3.07 7.69 0.90
CA TYR A 92 -3.50 8.17 2.23
C TYR A 92 -4.25 7.10 3.01
N CYS A 93 -5.06 6.26 2.37
CA CYS A 93 -5.70 5.10 3.02
C CYS A 93 -4.66 4.04 3.43
N VAL A 94 -3.66 3.74 2.60
CA VAL A 94 -2.53 2.87 2.98
C VAL A 94 -1.79 3.44 4.20
N ALA A 95 -1.56 4.74 4.25
CA ALA A 95 -0.95 5.40 5.41
C ALA A 95 -1.83 5.31 6.67
N LEU A 96 -3.16 5.41 6.53
CA LEU A 96 -4.10 5.18 7.63
C LEU A 96 -3.97 3.75 8.17
N LEU A 97 -3.92 2.75 7.28
CA LEU A 97 -3.74 1.36 7.69
C LEU A 97 -2.39 1.16 8.40
N ALA A 98 -1.34 1.87 7.99
CA ALA A 98 -0.04 1.81 8.64
C ALA A 98 -0.03 2.36 10.08
N LEU A 99 -0.95 3.27 10.40
CA LEU A 99 -1.16 3.80 11.76
C LEU A 99 -2.01 2.88 12.66
N SER A 100 -2.47 1.74 12.17
CA SER A 100 -3.34 0.82 12.90
C SER A 100 -2.65 -0.51 13.17
N ALA A 101 -2.86 -1.05 14.38
CA ALA A 101 -2.44 -2.41 14.75
C ALA A 101 -3.53 -3.47 14.50
N GLU A 102 -4.65 -3.11 13.87
CA GLU A 102 -5.70 -4.05 13.51
C GLU A 102 -5.18 -5.16 12.59
N PRO A 103 -5.53 -6.43 12.82
CA PRO A 103 -5.00 -7.56 12.06
C PRO A 103 -5.24 -7.43 10.54
N GLU A 104 -6.40 -6.91 10.14
CA GLU A 104 -6.75 -6.69 8.73
C GLU A 104 -5.85 -5.65 8.07
N ALA A 105 -5.51 -4.57 8.79
CA ALA A 105 -4.59 -3.55 8.29
C ALA A 105 -3.18 -4.13 8.11
N VAL A 106 -2.69 -4.86 9.12
CA VAL A 106 -1.35 -5.50 9.06
C VAL A 106 -1.29 -6.50 7.91
N ARG A 107 -2.31 -7.36 7.77
CA ARG A 107 -2.42 -8.32 6.67
C ARG A 107 -2.39 -7.60 5.31
N TYR A 108 -3.23 -6.56 5.16
CA TYR A 108 -3.30 -5.79 3.92
C TYR A 108 -1.94 -5.24 3.52
N LEU A 109 -1.24 -4.58 4.44
CA LEU A 109 0.06 -3.96 4.20
C LEU A 109 1.14 -4.97 3.80
N LEU A 110 1.18 -6.15 4.46
CA LEU A 110 2.16 -7.20 4.14
C LEU A 110 1.89 -7.81 2.76
N VAL A 111 0.63 -8.05 2.43
CA VAL A 111 0.26 -8.56 1.10
C VAL A 111 0.53 -7.52 0.02
N LEU A 112 0.16 -6.25 0.26
CA LEU A 112 0.45 -5.15 -0.67
C LEU A 112 1.95 -5.01 -0.93
N ALA A 113 2.78 -5.04 0.12
CA ALA A 113 4.24 -4.96 -0.04
C ALA A 113 4.77 -6.10 -0.93
N ARG A 114 4.34 -7.34 -0.67
CA ARG A 114 4.73 -8.49 -1.48
C ARG A 114 4.32 -8.36 -2.94
N MET A 115 3.10 -7.88 -3.18
CA MET A 115 2.60 -7.67 -4.54
C MET A 115 3.40 -6.59 -5.28
N LEU A 116 3.67 -5.47 -4.61
CA LEU A 116 4.46 -4.38 -5.19
C LEU A 116 5.90 -4.83 -5.52
N MET A 117 6.52 -5.68 -4.69
CA MET A 117 7.85 -6.24 -4.97
C MET A 117 7.88 -7.06 -6.27
N VAL A 118 6.78 -7.74 -6.59
CA VAL A 118 6.70 -8.63 -7.76
C VAL A 118 6.17 -7.91 -9.00
N GLU A 119 5.08 -7.16 -8.84
CA GLU A 119 4.29 -6.65 -9.96
C GLU A 119 4.59 -5.17 -10.29
N ASP A 120 4.92 -4.36 -9.27
CA ASP A 120 5.19 -2.93 -9.46
C ASP A 120 6.22 -2.36 -8.46
N PRO A 121 7.50 -2.69 -8.62
CA PRO A 121 8.56 -2.18 -7.74
C PRO A 121 8.68 -0.66 -7.72
N ALA A 122 8.19 0.05 -8.75
CA ALA A 122 8.19 1.52 -8.77
C ALA A 122 7.23 2.10 -7.72
N GLU A 123 6.05 1.51 -7.56
CA GLU A 123 5.06 1.92 -6.55
C GLU A 123 5.51 1.54 -5.12
N LEU A 124 6.37 0.53 -4.96
CA LEU A 124 6.95 0.15 -3.66
C LEU A 124 7.66 1.32 -2.97
N PHE A 125 8.21 2.27 -3.75
CA PHE A 125 8.82 3.49 -3.24
C PHE A 125 7.85 4.31 -2.38
N LEU A 126 6.56 4.38 -2.73
CA LEU A 126 5.55 5.12 -1.95
C LEU A 126 5.26 4.42 -0.62
N LEU A 127 5.17 3.09 -0.61
CA LEU A 127 5.04 2.33 0.64
C LEU A 127 6.26 2.49 1.54
N ARG A 128 7.47 2.41 0.97
CA ARG A 128 8.73 2.71 1.68
C ARG A 128 8.74 4.11 2.28
N ARG A 129 8.26 5.10 1.55
CA ARG A 129 8.15 6.48 2.03
C ARG A 129 7.21 6.60 3.24
N ILE A 130 6.04 5.95 3.21
CA ILE A 130 5.10 5.91 4.35
C ILE A 130 5.79 5.31 5.57
N VAL A 131 6.40 4.14 5.43
CA VAL A 131 7.08 3.45 6.53
C VAL A 131 8.19 4.32 7.14
N ARG A 132 8.97 5.02 6.31
CA ARG A 132 10.00 5.95 6.78
C ARG A 132 9.43 7.17 7.49
N LEU A 133 8.34 7.75 6.99
CA LEU A 133 7.66 8.87 7.65
C LEU A 133 7.13 8.48 9.04
N LEU A 134 6.80 7.21 9.24
CA LEU A 134 6.28 6.65 10.48
C LEU A 134 7.35 5.95 11.34
N GLU A 135 8.62 6.11 11.05
CA GLU A 135 9.73 5.44 11.75
C GLU A 135 9.75 5.70 13.26
N GLY A 136 9.24 6.86 13.70
CA GLY A 136 9.14 7.19 15.13
C GLY A 136 8.01 6.48 15.87
N PHE A 137 7.16 5.73 15.19
CA PHE A 137 6.04 5.01 15.79
C PHE A 137 6.44 3.59 16.18
N PRO A 138 6.17 3.15 17.42
CA PRO A 138 6.63 1.85 17.95
C PRO A 138 5.74 0.69 17.52
N PHE A 139 5.21 0.68 16.31
CA PHE A 139 4.39 -0.42 15.80
C PHE A 139 5.25 -1.59 15.28
N PRO A 140 5.15 -2.81 15.83
CA PRO A 140 5.93 -3.96 15.40
C PRO A 140 5.77 -4.28 13.90
N HIS A 141 4.56 -4.15 13.36
CA HIS A 141 4.29 -4.40 11.94
C HIS A 141 5.00 -3.41 11.01
N LEU A 142 5.23 -2.15 11.42
CA LEU A 142 6.01 -1.20 10.64
C LEU A 142 7.48 -1.58 10.59
N GLN A 143 8.02 -2.13 11.68
CA GLN A 143 9.41 -2.62 11.72
C GLN A 143 9.58 -3.84 10.83
N GLU A 144 8.64 -4.78 10.86
CA GLU A 144 8.63 -5.95 9.97
C GLU A 144 8.52 -5.52 8.50
N LEU A 145 7.56 -4.66 8.18
CA LEU A 145 7.35 -4.15 6.83
C LEU A 145 8.60 -3.43 6.29
N ARG A 146 9.23 -2.59 7.13
CA ARG A 146 10.49 -1.93 6.81
C ARG A 146 11.58 -2.94 6.49
N GLY A 147 11.77 -3.95 7.37
CA GLY A 147 12.79 -4.98 7.16
C GLY A 147 12.64 -5.70 5.82
N ARG A 148 11.42 -6.07 5.45
CA ARG A 148 11.11 -6.72 4.18
C ARG A 148 11.40 -5.82 2.97
N ILE A 149 10.98 -4.54 3.04
CA ILE A 149 11.19 -3.59 1.94
C ILE A 149 12.68 -3.28 1.76
N GLU A 150 13.41 -3.04 2.84
CA GLU A 150 14.86 -2.74 2.74
C GLU A 150 15.64 -3.97 2.23
N ALA A 151 15.32 -5.18 2.69
CA ALA A 151 15.93 -6.42 2.18
C ALA A 151 15.69 -6.59 0.67
N PHE A 152 14.49 -6.27 0.18
CA PHE A 152 14.20 -6.29 -1.24
C PHE A 152 15.09 -5.30 -2.02
N TYR A 153 15.20 -4.06 -1.56
CA TYR A 153 16.05 -3.05 -2.22
C TYR A 153 17.53 -3.43 -2.17
N ASP A 154 18.00 -3.99 -1.06
CA ASP A 154 19.38 -4.49 -0.95
C ASP A 154 19.63 -5.62 -1.96
N THR A 155 18.71 -6.57 -2.08
CA THR A 155 18.81 -7.67 -3.05
C THR A 155 18.85 -7.13 -4.48
N VAL A 156 17.95 -6.21 -4.85
CA VAL A 156 17.92 -5.59 -6.18
C VAL A 156 19.21 -4.82 -6.46
N THR A 157 19.75 -4.11 -5.49
CA THR A 157 21.00 -3.37 -5.63
C THR A 157 22.17 -4.31 -5.90
N HIS A 158 22.31 -5.39 -5.12
CA HIS A 158 23.37 -6.39 -5.32
C HIS A 158 23.26 -7.08 -6.67
N GLN A 159 22.06 -7.38 -7.13
CA GLN A 159 21.84 -7.98 -8.44
C GLN A 159 22.22 -7.02 -9.57
N LEU A 160 21.86 -5.74 -9.49
CA LEU A 160 22.28 -4.73 -10.46
C LEU A 160 23.81 -4.57 -10.50
N GLU A 161 24.48 -4.64 -9.37
CA GLU A 161 25.93 -4.62 -9.30
C GLU A 161 26.54 -5.86 -9.97
N ALA A 162 25.98 -7.06 -9.71
CA ALA A 162 26.42 -8.30 -10.36
C ALA A 162 26.21 -8.26 -11.87
N PHE A 163 25.09 -7.72 -12.38
CA PHE A 163 24.86 -7.55 -13.80
C PHE A 163 25.85 -6.57 -14.45
N ARG A 164 26.14 -5.43 -13.82
CA ARG A 164 27.17 -4.51 -14.30
C ARG A 164 28.54 -5.15 -14.35
N TRP A 165 28.88 -6.00 -13.38
CA TRP A 165 30.13 -6.75 -13.40
C TRP A 165 30.19 -7.75 -14.53
N LEU A 166 29.12 -8.52 -14.80
CA LEU A 166 29.02 -9.46 -15.90
C LEU A 166 29.18 -8.76 -17.24
N GLU A 167 28.50 -7.62 -17.43
CA GLU A 167 28.59 -6.80 -18.63
C GLU A 167 30.02 -6.29 -18.84
N ALA A 168 30.68 -5.77 -17.81
CA ALA A 168 32.06 -5.31 -17.86
C ALA A 168 33.05 -6.44 -18.17
N ALA A 169 32.75 -7.67 -17.74
CA ALA A 169 33.54 -8.88 -18.02
C ALA A 169 33.24 -9.50 -19.39
N GLY A 170 32.29 -8.97 -20.15
CA GLY A 170 31.88 -9.54 -21.45
C GLY A 170 31.15 -10.88 -21.32
N ILE A 171 30.59 -11.20 -20.16
CA ILE A 171 29.85 -12.44 -19.90
C ILE A 171 28.38 -12.19 -20.27
N PRO A 172 27.75 -13.05 -21.11
CA PRO A 172 26.36 -12.88 -21.49
C PRO A 172 25.44 -13.00 -20.28
N TRP A 173 24.38 -12.19 -20.27
CA TRP A 173 23.34 -12.24 -19.24
C TRP A 173 22.65 -13.61 -19.24
N PRO A 174 22.29 -14.17 -18.06
CA PRO A 174 21.51 -15.40 -18.00
C PRO A 174 20.18 -15.22 -18.77
N GLU A 175 19.83 -16.21 -19.58
CA GLU A 175 18.60 -16.16 -20.40
C GLU A 175 17.31 -16.23 -19.58
N SER A 176 17.38 -16.73 -18.34
CA SER A 176 16.25 -16.75 -17.41
C SER A 176 16.73 -16.33 -16.02
N TYR A 177 16.08 -15.31 -15.46
CA TYR A 177 16.29 -14.89 -14.09
C TYR A 177 14.98 -15.03 -13.32
N GLU A 178 14.86 -16.04 -12.48
CA GLU A 178 13.76 -16.15 -11.54
C GLU A 178 14.12 -15.31 -10.30
N TRP A 179 13.38 -14.23 -10.09
CA TRP A 179 13.47 -13.43 -8.88
C TRP A 179 12.93 -14.25 -7.72
N GLU A 180 13.78 -14.84 -6.90
CA GLU A 180 13.37 -15.38 -5.61
C GLU A 180 12.97 -14.21 -4.72
N VAL A 181 11.67 -14.01 -4.60
CA VAL A 181 11.10 -13.04 -3.65
C VAL A 181 11.17 -13.67 -2.26
N ILE A 182 12.10 -13.17 -1.45
CA ILE A 182 12.31 -13.58 -0.05
C ILE A 182 11.14 -13.11 0.82
#